data_524e2869853eded779c7c89e73861a92
#
_entry.id   524e2869853eded779c7c89e73861a92
#
_cell.length_a   1.000
_cell.length_b   1.000
_cell.length_c   1.000
_cell.angle_alpha   90.00
_cell.angle_beta   90.00
_cell.angle_gamma   90.00
#
_symmetry.space_group_name_H-M   'P 1'
#
loop_
_entity.id
_entity.type
_entity.pdbx_description
1 polymer ?
#
loop_
_entity_poly.entity_id
_entity_poly.type
_entity_poly.pdbx_seq_one_letter_code
_entity_poly.pdbx_strand_id
1 'polypeptide(L)'
;MSQKIHGIYKFFSFPLVYSLTQKIMSAEKKREKIVKNIVKKNSTVLDIGCGTGKIIEALPHINYYGFDISKIYINYAKKKYNKPNIKFFCKKFTSSDLKKLPKFDYVLLFGIMHHLSDIEVKKLFFLIKKILKKGGLVLTCDPVYVKNQNFFAKFLIDNDVGENVRFAKEYVNIINKIFNKIIYQVDQQNILPYNWFISKIFKS
;
A
#
# COMPACT_ATOMS: atom_id res chain seq x y z
N MET A 1 7.68 12.17 -7.62
CA MET A 1 7.37 10.78 -7.98
C MET A 1 7.69 10.59 -9.45
N SER A 2 8.86 10.10 -9.79
CA SER A 2 9.17 9.64 -11.14
C SER A 2 8.84 8.16 -11.21
N GLN A 3 7.71 7.79 -11.78
CA GLN A 3 7.58 6.44 -12.32
C GLN A 3 8.38 6.41 -13.61
N LYS A 4 9.38 5.54 -13.70
CA LYS A 4 10.04 5.24 -14.98
C LYS A 4 9.00 4.63 -15.93
N ILE A 5 8.38 5.49 -16.78
CA ILE A 5 7.39 5.08 -17.78
C ILE A 5 8.09 4.97 -19.15
N HIS A 6 9.20 4.25 -19.26
CA HIS A 6 9.85 4.00 -20.54
C HIS A 6 10.02 2.51 -20.80
N GLY A 7 9.67 2.07 -22.00
CA GLY A 7 9.89 0.71 -22.49
C GLY A 7 9.03 -0.37 -21.79
N ILE A 8 9.68 -1.38 -21.27
CA ILE A 8 9.09 -2.55 -20.59
C ILE A 8 8.13 -2.17 -19.45
N TYR A 9 8.36 -1.04 -18.76
CA TYR A 9 7.50 -0.57 -17.64
C TYR A 9 6.11 -0.12 -18.10
N LYS A 10 5.95 0.35 -19.34
CA LYS A 10 4.64 0.69 -19.91
C LYS A 10 3.77 -0.55 -20.08
N PHE A 11 4.39 -1.70 -20.37
CA PHE A 11 3.70 -2.99 -20.48
C PHE A 11 3.16 -3.45 -19.13
N PHE A 12 3.91 -3.27 -18.03
CA PHE A 12 3.48 -3.59 -16.66
C PHE A 12 2.41 -2.64 -16.10
N SER A 13 2.11 -1.54 -16.78
CA SER A 13 1.04 -0.63 -16.37
C SER A 13 -0.37 -1.08 -16.78
N PHE A 14 -0.49 -2.13 -17.58
CA PHE A 14 -1.79 -2.72 -17.89
C PHE A 14 -2.36 -3.49 -16.70
N PRO A 15 -3.65 -3.31 -16.34
CA PRO A 15 -4.25 -3.94 -15.16
C PRO A 15 -4.10 -5.46 -15.08
N LEU A 16 -4.18 -6.17 -16.20
CA LEU A 16 -4.00 -7.63 -16.28
C LEU A 16 -2.56 -8.06 -15.99
N VAL A 17 -1.58 -7.36 -16.55
CA VAL A 17 -0.15 -7.65 -16.34
C VAL A 17 0.23 -7.34 -14.89
N TYR A 18 -0.24 -6.21 -14.36
CA TYR A 18 -0.06 -5.86 -12.96
C TYR A 18 -0.64 -6.92 -12.02
N SER A 19 -1.85 -7.43 -12.28
CA SER A 19 -2.47 -8.47 -11.47
C SER A 19 -1.70 -9.79 -11.54
N LEU A 20 -1.14 -10.14 -12.70
CA LEU A 20 -0.34 -11.34 -12.90
C LEU A 20 0.99 -11.28 -12.13
N THR A 21 1.70 -10.16 -12.22
CA THR A 21 2.95 -9.97 -11.47
C THR A 21 2.72 -9.99 -9.95
N GLN A 22 1.63 -9.38 -9.47
CA GLN A 22 1.25 -9.42 -8.05
C GLN A 22 0.95 -10.85 -7.56
N LYS A 23 0.35 -11.70 -8.40
CA LYS A 23 0.14 -13.12 -8.11
C LYS A 23 1.45 -13.89 -8.02
N ILE A 24 2.34 -13.69 -8.99
CA ILE A 24 3.66 -14.34 -9.04
C ILE A 24 4.48 -13.97 -7.79
N MET A 25 4.43 -12.72 -7.36
CA MET A 25 5.16 -12.22 -6.19
C MET A 25 4.48 -12.55 -4.85
N SER A 26 3.39 -13.30 -4.85
CA SER A 26 2.58 -13.64 -3.66
C SER A 26 2.09 -12.46 -2.81
N ALA A 27 2.33 -11.24 -3.25
CA ALA A 27 1.93 -10.01 -2.55
C ALA A 27 0.42 -9.93 -2.34
N GLU A 28 -0.35 -10.32 -3.35
CA GLU A 28 -1.81 -10.28 -3.32
C GLU A 28 -2.37 -11.13 -2.17
N LYS A 29 -1.99 -12.40 -2.10
CA LYS A 29 -2.43 -13.32 -1.03
C LYS A 29 -2.07 -12.81 0.37
N LYS A 30 -0.88 -12.21 0.53
CA LYS A 30 -0.47 -11.61 1.80
C LYS A 30 -1.33 -10.43 2.21
N ARG A 31 -1.55 -9.49 1.30
CA ARG A 31 -2.40 -8.32 1.52
C ARG A 31 -3.83 -8.74 1.86
N GLU A 32 -4.39 -9.71 1.13
CA GLU A 32 -5.69 -10.30 1.44
C GLU A 32 -5.74 -10.91 2.84
N LYS A 33 -4.74 -11.72 3.23
CA LYS A 33 -4.66 -12.31 4.57
C LYS A 33 -4.61 -11.24 5.67
N ILE A 34 -3.85 -10.16 5.43
CA ILE A 34 -3.75 -9.04 6.36
C ILE A 34 -5.13 -8.41 6.59
N VAL A 35 -5.83 -8.03 5.51
CA VAL A 35 -7.11 -7.32 5.64
C VAL A 35 -8.23 -8.22 6.17
N LYS A 36 -8.32 -9.48 5.73
CA LYS A 36 -9.32 -10.45 6.22
C LYS A 36 -9.27 -10.66 7.73
N ASN A 37 -8.07 -10.64 8.31
CA ASN A 37 -7.88 -10.90 9.73
C ASN A 37 -8.03 -9.64 10.61
N ILE A 38 -8.00 -8.44 10.03
CA ILE A 38 -7.87 -7.20 10.80
C ILE A 38 -9.04 -6.25 10.56
N VAL A 39 -9.47 -6.10 9.29
CA VAL A 39 -10.49 -5.11 8.94
C VAL A 39 -11.87 -5.61 9.35
N LYS A 40 -12.56 -4.81 10.16
CA LYS A 40 -13.89 -5.14 10.67
C LYS A 40 -14.99 -4.71 9.71
N LYS A 41 -16.13 -5.40 9.76
CA LYS A 41 -17.34 -5.04 9.02
C LYS A 41 -17.81 -3.63 9.40
N ASN A 42 -18.41 -2.92 8.46
CA ASN A 42 -18.94 -1.56 8.61
C ASN A 42 -17.90 -0.48 8.93
N SER A 43 -16.62 -0.77 8.73
CA SER A 43 -15.53 0.19 8.89
C SER A 43 -15.43 1.15 7.70
N THR A 44 -14.74 2.25 7.91
CA THR A 44 -14.34 3.18 6.84
C THR A 44 -12.84 2.99 6.54
N VAL A 45 -12.54 2.66 5.29
CA VAL A 45 -11.19 2.29 4.83
C VAL A 45 -10.70 3.30 3.79
N LEU A 46 -9.51 3.85 3.99
CA LEU A 46 -8.75 4.61 3.01
C LEU A 46 -7.65 3.73 2.43
N ASP A 47 -7.59 3.60 1.12
CA ASP A 47 -6.55 2.86 0.41
C ASP A 47 -5.76 3.81 -0.48
N ILE A 48 -4.51 4.08 -0.12
CA ILE A 48 -3.64 5.00 -0.85
C ILE A 48 -2.69 4.20 -1.73
N GLY A 49 -2.79 4.42 -3.05
CA GLY A 49 -2.18 3.59 -4.08
C GLY A 49 -3.00 2.31 -4.31
N CYS A 50 -4.31 2.47 -4.39
CA CYS A 50 -5.26 1.35 -4.47
C CYS A 50 -5.14 0.53 -5.77
N GLY A 51 -4.43 1.02 -6.78
CA GLY A 51 -4.30 0.37 -8.07
C GLY A 51 -5.66 0.05 -8.69
N THR A 52 -5.86 -1.21 -9.06
CA THR A 52 -7.11 -1.72 -9.64
C THR A 52 -8.24 -1.96 -8.62
N GLY A 53 -8.00 -1.67 -7.33
CA GLY A 53 -8.97 -1.92 -6.26
C GLY A 53 -9.15 -3.39 -5.89
N LYS A 54 -8.27 -4.29 -6.33
CA LYS A 54 -8.39 -5.75 -6.13
C LYS A 54 -8.56 -6.15 -4.67
N ILE A 55 -7.98 -5.40 -3.74
CA ILE A 55 -8.07 -5.67 -2.30
C ILE A 55 -9.51 -5.66 -1.77
N ILE A 56 -10.44 -4.97 -2.46
CA ILE A 56 -11.86 -4.91 -2.09
C ILE A 56 -12.50 -6.29 -2.01
N GLU A 57 -12.06 -7.24 -2.84
CA GLU A 57 -12.58 -8.60 -2.87
C GLU A 57 -12.28 -9.39 -1.57
N ALA A 58 -11.26 -8.96 -0.84
CA ALA A 58 -10.87 -9.56 0.44
C ALA A 58 -11.42 -8.81 1.66
N LEU A 59 -11.99 -7.62 1.46
CA LEU A 59 -12.55 -6.81 2.53
C LEU A 59 -13.99 -7.23 2.84
N PRO A 60 -14.42 -7.16 4.12
CA PRO A 60 -15.83 -7.33 4.46
C PRO A 60 -16.66 -6.15 3.92
N HIS A 61 -17.95 -6.10 4.23
CA HIS A 61 -18.76 -4.91 3.92
C HIS A 61 -18.21 -3.68 4.64
N ILE A 62 -17.75 -2.68 3.87
CA ILE A 62 -17.05 -1.47 4.36
C ILE A 62 -17.44 -0.25 3.53
N ASN A 63 -17.13 0.97 4.03
CA ASN A 63 -17.08 2.18 3.22
C ASN A 63 -15.64 2.38 2.72
N TYR A 64 -15.43 2.31 1.41
CA TYR A 64 -14.09 2.30 0.81
C TYR A 64 -13.81 3.58 0.03
N TYR A 65 -12.58 4.09 0.20
CA TYR A 65 -12.07 5.28 -0.47
C TYR A 65 -10.68 4.98 -1.03
N GLY A 66 -10.59 4.72 -2.34
CA GLY A 66 -9.34 4.39 -3.02
C GLY A 66 -8.75 5.58 -3.77
N PHE A 67 -7.46 5.83 -3.58
CA PHE A 67 -6.68 6.86 -4.27
C PHE A 67 -5.57 6.22 -5.10
N ASP A 68 -5.48 6.57 -6.37
CA ASP A 68 -4.36 6.22 -7.24
C ASP A 68 -4.17 7.27 -8.31
N ILE A 69 -2.93 7.45 -8.80
CA ILE A 69 -2.61 8.40 -9.85
C ILE A 69 -2.86 7.86 -11.26
N SER A 70 -2.95 6.53 -11.39
CA SER A 70 -3.15 5.86 -12.68
C SER A 70 -4.61 5.95 -13.13
N LYS A 71 -4.86 6.74 -14.17
CA LYS A 71 -6.19 6.85 -14.79
C LYS A 71 -6.68 5.49 -15.31
N ILE A 72 -5.78 4.64 -15.80
CA ILE A 72 -6.10 3.30 -16.31
C ILE A 72 -6.63 2.42 -15.18
N TYR A 73 -5.93 2.39 -14.03
CA TYR A 73 -6.34 1.59 -12.87
C TYR A 73 -7.65 2.09 -12.28
N ILE A 74 -7.80 3.41 -12.10
CA ILE A 74 -9.01 3.99 -11.54
C ILE A 74 -10.23 3.78 -12.43
N ASN A 75 -10.08 3.92 -13.75
CA ASN A 75 -11.18 3.66 -14.67
C ASN A 75 -11.63 2.19 -14.63
N TYR A 76 -10.66 1.26 -14.59
CA TYR A 76 -10.94 -0.16 -14.41
C TYR A 76 -11.66 -0.43 -13.07
N ALA A 77 -11.12 0.12 -11.96
CA ALA A 77 -11.69 -0.06 -10.63
C ALA A 77 -13.13 0.47 -10.52
N LYS A 78 -13.41 1.67 -11.04
CA LYS A 78 -14.75 2.27 -11.08
C LYS A 78 -15.74 1.41 -11.86
N LYS A 79 -15.31 0.85 -12.98
CA LYS A 79 -16.16 -0.03 -13.80
C LYS A 79 -16.45 -1.34 -13.08
N LYS A 80 -15.45 -1.91 -12.41
CA LYS A 80 -15.58 -3.22 -11.75
C LYS A 80 -16.32 -3.16 -10.41
N TYR A 81 -16.09 -2.12 -9.62
CA TYR A 81 -16.60 -1.99 -8.25
C TYR A 81 -17.60 -0.82 -8.13
N ASN A 82 -18.57 -0.78 -9.02
CA ASN A 82 -19.61 0.26 -9.05
C ASN A 82 -20.66 0.02 -7.93
N LYS A 83 -20.35 0.46 -6.70
CA LYS A 83 -21.21 0.37 -5.52
C LYS A 83 -21.25 1.70 -4.78
N PRO A 84 -22.36 2.11 -4.14
CA PRO A 84 -22.51 3.42 -3.50
C PRO A 84 -21.55 3.65 -2.33
N ASN A 85 -21.11 2.59 -1.66
CA ASN A 85 -20.15 2.62 -0.55
C ASN A 85 -18.68 2.54 -0.99
N ILE A 86 -18.38 2.51 -2.30
CA ILE A 86 -17.04 2.43 -2.87
C ILE A 86 -16.77 3.69 -3.71
N LYS A 87 -15.72 4.43 -3.36
CA LYS A 87 -15.34 5.67 -4.04
C LYS A 87 -13.89 5.62 -4.50
N PHE A 88 -13.62 6.03 -5.75
CA PHE A 88 -12.27 6.07 -6.31
C PHE A 88 -11.92 7.48 -6.80
N PHE A 89 -10.67 7.90 -6.51
CA PHE A 89 -10.11 9.20 -6.83
C PHE A 89 -8.84 9.05 -7.66
N CYS A 90 -8.83 9.58 -8.88
CA CYS A 90 -7.67 9.57 -9.78
C CYS A 90 -6.74 10.74 -9.46
N LYS A 91 -6.04 10.68 -8.33
CA LYS A 91 -5.09 11.71 -7.88
C LYS A 91 -4.26 11.24 -6.69
N LYS A 92 -3.21 12.00 -6.34
CA LYS A 92 -2.52 11.84 -5.06
C LYS A 92 -3.46 12.24 -3.90
N PHE A 93 -3.35 11.52 -2.79
CA PHE A 93 -3.94 11.93 -1.51
C PHE A 93 -3.11 13.09 -0.93
N THR A 94 -3.77 14.21 -0.59
CA THR A 94 -3.13 15.47 -0.17
C THR A 94 -3.83 16.10 1.03
N SER A 95 -3.26 17.18 1.56
CA SER A 95 -3.86 17.95 2.67
C SER A 95 -5.25 18.53 2.36
N SER A 96 -5.53 18.84 1.09
CA SER A 96 -6.85 19.36 0.68
C SER A 96 -7.98 18.33 0.84
N ASP A 97 -7.62 17.03 0.89
CA ASP A 97 -8.58 15.94 1.07
C ASP A 97 -9.04 15.78 2.52
N LEU A 98 -8.25 16.24 3.49
CA LEU A 98 -8.54 16.11 4.92
C LEU A 98 -9.87 16.75 5.34
N LYS A 99 -10.28 17.83 4.65
CA LYS A 99 -11.55 18.54 4.94
C LYS A 99 -12.75 17.94 4.21
N LYS A 100 -12.53 17.13 3.17
CA LYS A 100 -13.57 16.59 2.27
C LYS A 100 -13.92 15.13 2.55
N LEU A 101 -13.10 14.46 3.33
CA LEU A 101 -13.21 13.02 3.62
C LEU A 101 -13.57 12.78 5.08
N PRO A 102 -14.24 11.66 5.39
CA PRO A 102 -14.49 11.25 6.77
C PRO A 102 -13.19 10.87 7.47
N LYS A 103 -13.23 10.63 8.78
CA LYS A 103 -12.17 9.94 9.50
C LYS A 103 -12.23 8.43 9.23
N PHE A 104 -11.08 7.79 9.17
CA PHE A 104 -10.95 6.38 8.79
C PHE A 104 -10.63 5.49 9.99
N ASP A 105 -11.20 4.29 9.99
CA ASP A 105 -10.86 3.23 10.93
C ASP A 105 -9.55 2.56 10.51
N TYR A 106 -9.37 2.38 9.19
CA TYR A 106 -8.19 1.77 8.61
C TYR A 106 -7.64 2.59 7.44
N VAL A 107 -6.32 2.64 7.34
CA VAL A 107 -5.61 3.15 6.17
C VAL A 107 -4.71 2.03 5.63
N LEU A 108 -4.83 1.73 4.35
CA LEU A 108 -4.00 0.76 3.65
C LEU A 108 -2.92 1.49 2.85
N LEU A 109 -1.67 1.03 2.97
CA LEU A 109 -0.50 1.47 2.23
C LEU A 109 0.23 0.24 1.69
N PHE A 110 -0.28 -0.35 0.63
CA PHE A 110 0.27 -1.58 0.08
C PHE A 110 1.10 -1.33 -1.18
N GLY A 111 2.43 -1.48 -1.06
CA GLY A 111 3.35 -1.25 -2.16
C GLY A 111 3.49 0.24 -2.52
N ILE A 112 3.51 1.12 -1.54
CA ILE A 112 3.56 2.58 -1.75
C ILE A 112 4.82 3.21 -1.17
N MET A 113 5.28 2.77 -0.01
CA MET A 113 6.39 3.46 0.67
C MET A 113 7.70 3.36 -0.11
N HIS A 114 7.92 2.25 -0.83
CA HIS A 114 9.12 2.06 -1.65
C HIS A 114 9.16 2.92 -2.93
N HIS A 115 8.04 3.57 -3.29
CA HIS A 115 8.00 4.58 -4.36
C HIS A 115 8.24 6.01 -3.86
N LEU A 116 8.34 6.21 -2.54
CA LEU A 116 8.39 7.52 -1.90
C LEU A 116 9.74 7.76 -1.23
N SER A 117 10.30 8.95 -1.39
CA SER A 117 11.44 9.40 -0.60
C SER A 117 11.06 9.49 0.89
N ASP A 118 12.05 9.52 1.78
CA ASP A 118 11.84 9.63 3.23
C ASP A 118 10.99 10.85 3.61
N ILE A 119 11.19 11.97 2.91
CA ILE A 119 10.44 13.20 3.12
C ILE A 119 8.97 13.02 2.73
N GLU A 120 8.72 12.35 1.60
CA GLU A 120 7.37 12.09 1.13
C GLU A 120 6.63 11.09 2.03
N VAL A 121 7.33 10.03 2.50
CA VAL A 121 6.77 9.08 3.48
C VAL A 121 6.37 9.82 4.76
N LYS A 122 7.26 10.66 5.32
CA LYS A 122 6.95 11.45 6.52
C LYS A 122 5.73 12.36 6.30
N LYS A 123 5.69 13.10 5.19
CA LYS A 123 4.55 13.96 4.84
C LYS A 123 3.26 13.16 4.74
N LEU A 124 3.29 11.99 4.08
CA LEU A 124 2.13 11.11 3.94
C LEU A 124 1.63 10.61 5.30
N PHE A 125 2.53 10.10 6.16
CA PHE A 125 2.16 9.62 7.50
C PHE A 125 1.61 10.74 8.40
N PHE A 126 2.10 11.96 8.25
CA PHE A 126 1.54 13.11 8.95
C PHE A 126 0.10 13.41 8.54
N LEU A 127 -0.23 13.32 7.24
CA LEU A 127 -1.60 13.46 6.75
C LEU A 127 -2.49 12.31 7.24
N ILE A 128 -1.98 11.08 7.21
CA ILE A 128 -2.68 9.89 7.69
C ILE A 128 -3.00 10.03 9.17
N LYS A 129 -2.06 10.47 10.01
CA LYS A 129 -2.31 10.71 11.45
C LYS A 129 -3.45 11.68 11.68
N LYS A 130 -3.60 12.70 10.82
CA LYS A 130 -4.70 13.66 10.90
C LYS A 130 -6.05 13.08 10.52
N ILE A 131 -6.12 12.16 9.55
CA ILE A 131 -7.38 11.64 9.03
C ILE A 131 -7.81 10.32 9.69
N LEU A 132 -6.88 9.60 10.30
CA LEU A 132 -7.14 8.37 11.04
C LEU A 132 -7.91 8.68 12.34
N LYS A 133 -8.91 7.87 12.69
CA LYS A 133 -9.62 7.95 13.97
C LYS A 133 -8.68 7.63 15.15
N LYS A 134 -9.01 8.07 16.35
CA LYS A 134 -8.36 7.56 17.57
C LYS A 134 -8.62 6.04 17.67
N GLY A 135 -7.59 5.25 17.98
CA GLY A 135 -7.66 3.79 17.91
C GLY A 135 -7.63 3.19 16.50
N GLY A 136 -7.58 4.04 15.45
CA GLY A 136 -7.49 3.57 14.06
C GLY A 136 -6.11 2.98 13.73
N LEU A 137 -6.03 2.25 12.63
CA LEU A 137 -4.89 1.41 12.28
C LEU A 137 -4.42 1.66 10.84
N VAL A 138 -3.11 1.84 10.64
CA VAL A 138 -2.49 1.79 9.32
C VAL A 138 -1.90 0.41 9.08
N LEU A 139 -2.18 -0.18 7.92
CA LEU A 139 -1.65 -1.46 7.47
C LEU A 139 -0.72 -1.22 6.28
N THR A 140 0.51 -1.75 6.35
CA THR A 140 1.48 -1.63 5.26
C THR A 140 2.00 -2.99 4.82
N CYS A 141 2.39 -3.08 3.55
CA CYS A 141 3.07 -4.24 2.98
C CYS A 141 3.94 -3.75 1.82
N ASP A 142 5.23 -3.65 2.04
CA ASP A 142 6.22 -3.14 1.06
C ASP A 142 7.41 -4.09 0.93
N PRO A 143 8.12 -4.11 -0.22
CA PRO A 143 9.38 -4.82 -0.34
C PRO A 143 10.40 -4.34 0.68
N VAL A 144 11.31 -5.24 1.09
CA VAL A 144 12.30 -4.96 2.12
C VAL A 144 13.62 -5.67 1.83
N TYR A 145 14.75 -4.96 2.04
CA TYR A 145 16.06 -5.60 2.08
C TYR A 145 16.28 -6.34 3.39
N VAL A 146 16.91 -7.53 3.30
CA VAL A 146 17.38 -8.30 4.46
C VAL A 146 18.87 -8.57 4.37
N LYS A 147 19.53 -8.73 5.52
CA LYS A 147 20.92 -9.18 5.55
C LYS A 147 21.03 -10.58 4.96
N ASN A 148 22.10 -10.84 4.22
CA ASN A 148 22.34 -12.14 3.54
C ASN A 148 21.19 -12.56 2.61
N GLN A 149 20.55 -11.58 1.98
CA GLN A 149 19.50 -11.82 0.99
C GLN A 149 20.04 -12.67 -0.15
N ASN A 150 19.26 -13.67 -0.58
CA ASN A 150 19.54 -14.46 -1.78
C ASN A 150 19.78 -13.52 -2.98
N PHE A 151 20.77 -13.82 -3.80
CA PHE A 151 21.14 -13.01 -4.97
C PHE A 151 19.96 -12.73 -5.89
N PHE A 152 19.11 -13.73 -6.15
CA PHE A 152 17.94 -13.57 -7.01
C PHE A 152 16.88 -12.67 -6.37
N ALA A 153 16.67 -12.77 -5.05
CA ALA A 153 15.80 -11.87 -4.31
C ALA A 153 16.30 -10.42 -4.38
N LYS A 154 17.61 -10.22 -4.24
CA LYS A 154 18.22 -8.91 -4.38
C LYS A 154 18.04 -8.36 -5.78
N PHE A 155 18.30 -9.16 -6.80
CA PHE A 155 18.10 -8.78 -8.20
C PHE A 155 16.66 -8.34 -8.50
N LEU A 156 15.65 -9.06 -7.98
CA LEU A 156 14.24 -8.69 -8.17
C LEU A 156 13.90 -7.35 -7.49
N ILE A 157 14.42 -7.13 -6.27
CA ILE A 157 14.18 -5.88 -5.55
C ILE A 157 14.92 -4.70 -6.18
N ASP A 158 16.16 -4.89 -6.62
CA ASP A 158 16.96 -3.86 -7.32
C ASP A 158 16.33 -3.44 -8.66
N ASN A 159 15.56 -4.33 -9.28
CA ASN A 159 14.79 -4.06 -10.49
C ASN A 159 13.31 -3.76 -10.23
N ASP A 160 12.90 -3.59 -8.98
CA ASP A 160 11.56 -3.13 -8.66
C ASP A 160 11.35 -1.70 -9.19
N VAL A 161 10.11 -1.38 -9.52
CA VAL A 161 9.71 -0.05 -10.01
C VAL A 161 9.88 1.03 -8.93
N GLY A 162 10.01 0.61 -7.66
CA GLY A 162 10.22 1.47 -6.49
C GLY A 162 11.70 1.76 -6.24
N GLU A 163 12.10 3.02 -6.37
CA GLU A 163 13.50 3.46 -6.20
C GLU A 163 13.94 3.56 -4.72
N ASN A 164 13.03 3.37 -3.76
CA ASN A 164 13.26 3.60 -2.34
C ASN A 164 12.92 2.38 -1.47
N VAL A 165 13.31 1.19 -1.91
CA VAL A 165 13.25 0.00 -1.05
C VAL A 165 14.23 0.18 0.09
N ARG A 166 13.85 -0.19 1.32
CA ARG A 166 14.59 0.06 2.56
C ARG A 166 14.77 -1.21 3.35
N PHE A 167 15.73 -1.19 4.30
CA PHE A 167 15.75 -2.16 5.39
C PHE A 167 14.60 -1.89 6.38
N ALA A 168 14.17 -2.92 7.10
CA ALA A 168 13.05 -2.81 8.06
C ALA A 168 13.27 -1.70 9.10
N LYS A 169 14.49 -1.55 9.61
CA LYS A 169 14.86 -0.48 10.57
C LYS A 169 14.62 0.93 10.00
N GLU A 170 14.87 1.13 8.72
CA GLU A 170 14.71 2.43 8.07
C GLU A 170 13.22 2.79 7.94
N TYR A 171 12.37 1.82 7.53
CA TYR A 171 10.92 2.01 7.55
C TYR A 171 10.42 2.38 8.95
N VAL A 172 10.83 1.61 9.98
CA VAL A 172 10.45 1.84 11.38
C VAL A 172 10.91 3.21 11.87
N ASN A 173 12.15 3.61 11.57
CA ASN A 173 12.68 4.91 11.97
C ASN A 173 11.90 6.09 11.39
N ILE A 174 11.43 5.96 10.14
CA ILE A 174 10.63 7.01 9.52
C ILE A 174 9.25 7.10 10.21
N ILE A 175 8.62 5.95 10.45
CA ILE A 175 7.27 5.86 11.02
C ILE A 175 7.26 6.32 12.48
N ASN A 176 8.25 5.93 13.29
CA ASN A 176 8.36 6.28 14.71
C ASN A 176 8.52 7.78 14.98
N LYS A 177 8.89 8.58 13.96
CA LYS A 177 8.89 10.04 14.08
C LYS A 177 7.48 10.64 14.16
N ILE A 178 6.44 9.87 13.84
CA ILE A 178 5.06 10.35 13.72
C ILE A 178 4.10 9.53 14.57
N PHE A 179 4.29 8.23 14.66
CA PHE A 179 3.46 7.29 15.41
C PHE A 179 4.28 6.62 16.51
N ASN A 180 3.71 6.49 17.70
CA ASN A 180 4.42 5.96 18.88
C ASN A 180 4.34 4.43 19.00
N LYS A 181 3.43 3.77 18.23
CA LYS A 181 3.23 2.33 18.32
C LYS A 181 3.20 1.71 16.93
N ILE A 182 4.18 0.87 16.66
CA ILE A 182 4.30 0.03 15.47
C ILE A 182 4.59 -1.42 15.87
N ILE A 183 3.88 -2.34 15.23
CA ILE A 183 4.19 -3.78 15.26
C ILE A 183 4.50 -4.17 13.84
N TYR A 184 5.64 -4.80 13.61
CA TYR A 184 6.05 -5.21 12.27
C TYR A 184 6.67 -6.59 12.25
N GLN A 185 6.67 -7.19 11.07
CA GLN A 185 7.38 -8.43 10.76
C GLN A 185 8.02 -8.31 9.38
N VAL A 186 9.14 -9.02 9.22
CA VAL A 186 9.74 -9.26 7.90
C VAL A 186 9.40 -10.68 7.50
N ASP A 187 8.61 -10.80 6.42
CA ASP A 187 8.22 -12.10 5.88
C ASP A 187 9.18 -12.48 4.76
N GLN A 188 10.04 -13.45 5.03
CA GLN A 188 11.01 -14.02 4.09
C GLN A 188 10.39 -15.24 3.43
N GLN A 189 10.39 -15.26 2.10
CA GLN A 189 9.85 -16.39 1.34
C GLN A 189 10.97 -17.28 0.83
N ASN A 190 10.85 -18.59 1.09
CA ASN A 190 11.83 -19.58 0.63
C ASN A 190 11.64 -19.96 -0.86
N ILE A 191 10.41 -19.91 -1.37
CA ILE A 191 10.07 -20.39 -2.72
C ILE A 191 10.11 -19.27 -3.76
N LEU A 192 9.63 -18.07 -3.39
CA LEU A 192 9.75 -16.87 -4.21
C LEU A 192 10.63 -15.89 -3.44
N PRO A 193 11.81 -15.56 -3.92
CA PRO A 193 12.79 -14.80 -3.16
C PRO A 193 12.44 -13.32 -3.13
N TYR A 194 11.31 -12.98 -2.54
CA TYR A 194 10.88 -11.60 -2.35
C TYR A 194 10.45 -11.38 -0.90
N ASN A 195 11.13 -10.46 -0.22
CA ASN A 195 10.91 -10.22 1.19
C ASN A 195 9.95 -9.05 1.39
N TRP A 196 9.07 -9.17 2.39
CA TRP A 196 8.03 -8.19 2.66
C TRP A 196 8.15 -7.62 4.08
N PHE A 197 8.18 -6.30 4.16
CA PHE A 197 7.95 -5.56 5.39
C PHE A 197 6.44 -5.38 5.58
N ILE A 198 5.89 -6.00 6.61
CA ILE A 198 4.47 -5.93 6.95
C ILE A 198 4.36 -5.22 8.29
N SER A 199 3.55 -4.15 8.38
CA SER A 199 3.39 -3.45 9.65
C SER A 199 1.95 -3.07 9.97
N LYS A 200 1.69 -2.96 11.29
CA LYS A 200 0.48 -2.42 11.92
C LYS A 200 0.90 -1.21 12.74
N ILE A 201 0.37 -0.05 12.40
CA ILE A 201 0.74 1.23 13.02
C ILE A 201 -0.51 1.81 13.67
N PHE A 202 -0.44 2.05 14.97
CA PHE A 202 -1.61 2.43 15.79
C PHE A 202 -1.62 3.93 16.07
N LYS A 203 -2.79 4.54 15.94
CA LYS A 203 -3.03 5.89 16.45
C LYS A 203 -3.58 5.79 17.86
N SER A 204 -2.76 6.16 18.84
CA SER A 204 -3.16 6.44 20.22
C SER A 204 -4.00 7.70 20.33
#